data_d5f554d0e3aebdb9bd9cf3febb42ac8d
#
_entry.id   d5f554d0e3aebdb9bd9cf3febb42ac8d
#
_cell.length_a   1.000
_cell.length_b   1.000
_cell.length_c   1.000
_cell.angle_alpha   90.00
_cell.angle_beta   90.00
_cell.angle_gamma   90.00
#
_symmetry.space_group_name_H-M   'P 1'
#
loop_
_entity.id
_entity.type
_entity.pdbx_description
1 polymer ?
#
loop_
_entity_poly.entity_id
_entity_poly.type
_entity_poly.pdbx_seq_one_letter_code
_entity_poly.pdbx_strand_id
1 'polypeptide(L)'
;AGHVLIMLPNALNDKALAGISMKFDLAGMFVGKEFTEVTANLPCKTWSSNSIGEKESAFADVEKDTTAAIFFTGGTTGAPKGAVHSHGSIMRGSFNGVFGPGNILHKRYIAMLPLSHIFGAIMGYMAKLYTGSLTYTCTDMRAGIGDIPIVRPTTLVLVPGLVEIILNI
;
A
#
# COMPACT_ATOMS: atom_id res chain seq x y z
N ALA A 1 6.93 9.74 -11.68
CA ALA A 1 6.31 9.78 -13.00
C ALA A 1 5.07 10.68 -13.09
N GLY A 2 4.61 11.32 -11.99
CA GLY A 2 3.47 12.25 -11.99
C GLY A 2 2.10 11.58 -12.15
N HIS A 3 2.00 10.25 -11.98
CA HIS A 3 0.74 9.52 -12.02
C HIS A 3 0.06 9.50 -10.65
N VAL A 4 -1.27 9.50 -10.65
CA VAL A 4 -2.07 9.25 -9.44
C VAL A 4 -2.19 7.74 -9.23
N LEU A 5 -1.78 7.26 -8.07
CA LEU A 5 -1.89 5.85 -7.70
C LEU A 5 -3.26 5.55 -7.09
N ILE A 6 -3.91 4.49 -7.55
CA ILE A 6 -5.11 3.95 -6.91
C ILE A 6 -4.74 2.60 -6.30
N MET A 7 -4.75 2.53 -4.99
CA MET A 7 -4.40 1.32 -4.25
C MET A 7 -5.65 0.48 -4.02
N LEU A 8 -5.66 -0.72 -4.63
CA LEU A 8 -6.83 -1.60 -4.64
C LEU A 8 -6.62 -2.80 -3.72
N PRO A 9 -7.64 -3.20 -2.93
CA PRO A 9 -7.58 -4.42 -2.15
C PRO A 9 -7.69 -5.66 -3.06
N ASN A 10 -6.99 -6.74 -2.69
CA ASN A 10 -6.97 -7.99 -3.43
C ASN A 10 -8.32 -8.73 -3.49
N ALA A 11 -9.28 -8.35 -2.65
CA ALA A 11 -10.61 -8.99 -2.58
C ALA A 11 -11.62 -8.49 -3.64
N LEU A 12 -11.20 -7.59 -4.54
CA LEU A 12 -12.09 -7.07 -5.58
C LEU A 12 -12.27 -8.10 -6.70
N ASN A 13 -13.52 -8.28 -7.12
CA ASN A 13 -13.85 -9.10 -8.28
C ASN A 13 -13.72 -8.29 -9.59
N ASP A 14 -13.79 -8.97 -10.72
CA ASP A 14 -13.70 -8.43 -12.07
C ASP A 14 -14.68 -7.28 -12.33
N LYS A 15 -15.94 -7.41 -11.90
CA LYS A 15 -16.98 -6.38 -12.06
C LYS A 15 -16.62 -5.10 -11.30
N ALA A 16 -16.14 -5.21 -10.07
CA ALA A 16 -15.70 -4.07 -9.28
C ALA A 16 -14.47 -3.39 -9.89
N LEU A 17 -13.52 -4.17 -10.36
CA LEU A 17 -12.32 -3.68 -11.03
C LEU A 17 -12.65 -2.96 -12.34
N ALA A 18 -13.54 -3.52 -13.17
CA ALA A 18 -14.02 -2.88 -14.38
C ALA A 18 -14.73 -1.54 -14.10
N GLY A 19 -15.59 -1.52 -13.07
CA GLY A 19 -16.27 -0.31 -12.63
C GLY A 19 -15.31 0.79 -12.17
N ILE A 20 -14.28 0.42 -11.42
CA ILE A 20 -13.22 1.35 -10.97
C ILE A 20 -12.41 1.85 -12.18
N SER A 21 -12.02 0.93 -13.08
CA SER A 21 -11.25 1.27 -14.28
C SER A 21 -11.96 2.31 -15.14
N MET A 22 -13.26 2.13 -15.40
CA MET A 22 -14.07 3.08 -16.15
C MET A 22 -14.29 4.40 -15.39
N LYS A 23 -14.60 4.32 -14.11
CA LYS A 23 -14.92 5.50 -13.29
C LYS A 23 -13.75 6.47 -13.16
N PHE A 24 -12.54 5.95 -13.09
CA PHE A 24 -11.32 6.73 -12.89
C PHE A 24 -10.48 6.89 -14.16
N ASP A 25 -10.97 6.40 -15.30
CA ASP A 25 -10.25 6.43 -16.58
C ASP A 25 -8.79 5.96 -16.40
N LEU A 26 -8.64 4.73 -15.91
CA LEU A 26 -7.31 4.21 -15.57
C LEU A 26 -6.44 4.08 -16.81
N ALA A 27 -5.28 4.73 -16.82
CA ALA A 27 -4.27 4.56 -17.84
C ALA A 27 -3.73 3.12 -17.91
N GLY A 28 -3.74 2.44 -16.76
CA GLY A 28 -3.37 1.03 -16.68
C GLY A 28 -3.35 0.50 -15.25
N MET A 29 -3.11 -0.81 -15.12
CA MET A 29 -3.11 -1.51 -13.84
C MET A 29 -1.90 -2.45 -13.74
N PHE A 30 -1.16 -2.35 -12.64
CA PHE A 30 -0.16 -3.35 -12.26
C PHE A 30 -0.86 -4.50 -11.54
N VAL A 31 -0.64 -5.71 -12.02
CA VAL A 31 -1.37 -6.89 -11.59
C VAL A 31 -0.39 -7.96 -11.11
N GLY A 32 -0.66 -8.52 -9.92
CA GLY A 32 0.03 -9.72 -9.46
C GLY A 32 -0.30 -10.91 -10.36
N LYS A 33 0.61 -11.87 -10.44
CA LYS A 33 0.48 -13.04 -11.32
C LYS A 33 -0.80 -13.83 -11.05
N GLU A 34 -1.23 -13.88 -9.80
CA GLU A 34 -2.44 -14.56 -9.32
C GLU A 34 -3.75 -13.88 -9.75
N PHE A 35 -3.71 -12.63 -10.20
CA PHE A 35 -4.89 -11.86 -10.61
C PHE A 35 -5.02 -11.69 -12.13
N THR A 36 -4.17 -12.34 -12.91
CA THR A 36 -4.12 -12.16 -14.38
C THR A 36 -5.45 -12.53 -15.05
N GLU A 37 -6.10 -13.60 -14.60
CA GLU A 37 -7.38 -14.04 -15.15
C GLU A 37 -8.51 -13.04 -14.85
N VAL A 38 -8.59 -12.54 -13.62
CA VAL A 38 -9.60 -11.55 -13.18
C VAL A 38 -9.47 -10.23 -13.93
N THR A 39 -8.28 -9.91 -14.41
CA THR A 39 -7.99 -8.63 -15.08
C THR A 39 -7.93 -8.73 -16.59
N ALA A 40 -8.10 -9.91 -17.18
CA ALA A 40 -7.93 -10.16 -18.62
C ALA A 40 -8.87 -9.32 -19.51
N ASN A 41 -10.07 -8.99 -19.02
CA ASN A 41 -11.10 -8.27 -19.77
C ASN A 41 -11.29 -6.81 -19.28
N LEU A 42 -10.33 -6.25 -18.56
CA LEU A 42 -10.45 -4.87 -18.11
C LEU A 42 -10.31 -3.87 -19.27
N PRO A 43 -11.02 -2.75 -19.23
CA PRO A 43 -10.96 -1.71 -20.27
C PRO A 43 -9.69 -0.84 -20.22
N CYS A 44 -8.69 -1.22 -19.43
CA CYS A 44 -7.42 -0.52 -19.34
C CYS A 44 -6.24 -1.48 -19.58
N LYS A 45 -5.07 -0.91 -19.88
CA LYS A 45 -3.84 -1.69 -20.05
C LYS A 45 -3.42 -2.36 -18.76
N THR A 46 -3.05 -3.64 -18.80
CA THR A 46 -2.52 -4.36 -17.66
C THR A 46 -1.04 -4.66 -17.82
N TRP A 47 -0.28 -4.56 -16.73
CA TRP A 47 1.13 -4.95 -16.67
C TRP A 47 1.33 -5.95 -15.54
N SER A 48 2.07 -7.01 -15.82
CA SER A 48 2.52 -7.92 -14.76
C SER A 48 3.53 -7.20 -13.86
N SER A 49 3.47 -7.47 -12.57
CA SER A 49 4.46 -7.00 -11.61
C SER A 49 5.90 -7.40 -11.99
N ASN A 50 6.07 -8.49 -12.74
CA ASN A 50 7.36 -8.96 -13.23
C ASN A 50 7.86 -8.21 -14.47
N SER A 51 7.06 -7.34 -15.09
CA SER A 51 7.42 -6.56 -16.26
C SER A 51 8.00 -5.18 -15.94
N ILE A 52 8.26 -4.90 -14.67
CA ILE A 52 8.93 -3.67 -14.23
C ILE A 52 10.39 -3.77 -14.67
N GLY A 53 10.73 -3.04 -15.72
CA GLY A 53 12.10 -3.00 -16.26
C GLY A 53 13.03 -2.10 -15.44
N GLU A 54 14.32 -2.31 -15.60
CA GLU A 54 15.39 -1.53 -14.96
C GLU A 54 15.66 -0.17 -15.65
N LYS A 55 14.71 0.37 -16.39
CA LYS A 55 14.92 1.67 -17.03
C LYS A 55 14.94 2.78 -15.98
N GLU A 56 16.03 3.50 -15.93
CA GLU A 56 16.07 4.77 -15.22
C GLU A 56 14.97 5.70 -15.74
N SER A 57 14.14 6.20 -14.84
CA SER A 57 13.15 7.21 -15.16
C SER A 57 13.46 8.46 -14.33
N ALA A 58 13.36 9.62 -14.97
CA ALA A 58 13.44 10.88 -14.25
C ALA A 58 12.25 11.02 -13.29
N PHE A 59 12.50 11.57 -12.11
CA PHE A 59 11.42 11.97 -11.22
C PHE A 59 10.64 13.12 -11.86
N ALA A 60 9.31 13.05 -11.79
CA ALA A 60 8.49 14.18 -12.18
C ALA A 60 8.59 15.27 -11.09
N ASP A 61 8.70 16.50 -11.54
CA ASP A 61 8.53 17.65 -10.65
C ASP A 61 7.04 17.82 -10.39
N VAL A 62 6.63 17.68 -9.13
CA VAL A 62 5.22 17.71 -8.73
C VAL A 62 5.02 18.62 -7.53
N GLU A 63 4.02 19.45 -7.60
CA GLU A 63 3.63 20.33 -6.50
C GLU A 63 3.07 19.50 -5.32
N LYS A 64 3.35 19.99 -4.09
CA LYS A 64 2.94 19.30 -2.85
C LYS A 64 1.43 19.05 -2.75
N ASP A 65 0.62 19.91 -3.36
CA ASP A 65 -0.84 19.84 -3.32
C ASP A 65 -1.43 19.01 -4.48
N THR A 66 -0.58 18.54 -5.42
CA THR A 66 -0.98 17.63 -6.49
C THR A 66 -1.42 16.29 -5.90
N THR A 67 -2.50 15.74 -6.44
CA THR A 67 -3.00 14.41 -6.05
C THR A 67 -1.94 13.34 -6.32
N ALA A 68 -1.60 12.57 -5.30
CA ALA A 68 -0.63 11.50 -5.38
C ALA A 68 -1.29 10.11 -5.37
N ALA A 69 -2.31 9.92 -4.54
CA ALA A 69 -2.96 8.62 -4.41
C ALA A 69 -4.43 8.73 -3.98
N ILE A 70 -5.17 7.67 -4.30
CA ILE A 70 -6.54 7.46 -3.83
C ILE A 70 -6.58 6.12 -3.09
N PHE A 71 -7.07 6.13 -1.85
CA PHE A 71 -7.31 4.95 -1.05
C PHE A 71 -8.79 4.76 -0.80
N PHE A 72 -9.28 3.54 -1.00
CA PHE A 72 -10.68 3.24 -0.71
C PHE A 72 -10.90 2.96 0.76
N THR A 73 -11.93 3.59 1.33
CA THR A 73 -12.40 3.32 2.68
C THR A 73 -13.60 2.39 2.63
N GLY A 74 -13.66 1.43 3.56
CA GLY A 74 -14.85 0.61 3.77
C GLY A 74 -15.98 1.50 4.27
N GLY A 75 -16.93 1.81 3.38
CA GLY A 75 -18.12 2.59 3.76
C GLY A 75 -19.07 1.72 4.57
N THR A 76 -19.48 2.18 5.74
CA THR A 76 -20.56 1.55 6.54
C THR A 76 -21.93 1.63 5.84
N THR A 77 -22.03 2.36 4.73
CA THR A 77 -23.29 2.70 4.04
C THR A 77 -23.37 2.22 2.58
N GLY A 78 -22.50 1.30 2.12
CA GLY A 78 -22.58 0.74 0.76
C GLY A 78 -21.29 0.87 -0.06
N ALA A 79 -21.28 1.64 -1.15
CA ALA A 79 -20.15 1.69 -2.08
C ALA A 79 -18.88 2.29 -1.44
N PRO A 80 -17.69 1.71 -1.71
CA PRO A 80 -16.42 2.24 -1.23
C PRO A 80 -16.20 3.69 -1.67
N LYS A 81 -15.75 4.53 -0.74
CA LYS A 81 -15.41 5.94 -1.02
C LYS A 81 -13.91 6.08 -1.20
N GLY A 82 -13.49 6.77 -2.25
CA GLY A 82 -12.08 7.07 -2.50
C GLY A 82 -11.63 8.31 -1.72
N ALA A 83 -10.73 8.14 -0.78
CA ALA A 83 -10.08 9.25 -0.09
C ALA A 83 -8.87 9.72 -0.92
N VAL A 84 -8.88 10.98 -1.33
CA VAL A 84 -7.84 11.59 -2.16
C VAL A 84 -6.73 12.15 -1.27
N HIS A 85 -5.49 11.81 -1.58
CA HIS A 85 -4.31 12.26 -0.85
C HIS A 85 -3.33 12.97 -1.80
N SER A 86 -2.87 14.15 -1.38
CA SER A 86 -1.81 14.87 -2.09
C SER A 86 -0.42 14.36 -1.71
N HIS A 87 0.60 14.68 -2.52
CA HIS A 87 2.00 14.38 -2.20
C HIS A 87 2.38 14.94 -0.82
N GLY A 88 2.01 16.17 -0.53
CA GLY A 88 2.29 16.81 0.76
C GLY A 88 1.59 16.13 1.94
N SER A 89 0.35 15.63 1.78
CA SER A 89 -0.36 14.93 2.86
C SER A 89 0.28 13.57 3.18
N ILE A 90 0.70 12.82 2.15
CA ILE A 90 1.41 11.55 2.31
C ILE A 90 2.76 11.77 2.99
N MET A 91 3.52 12.77 2.56
CA MET A 91 4.82 13.08 3.16
C MET A 91 4.70 13.50 4.62
N ARG A 92 3.72 14.35 4.95
CA ARG A 92 3.46 14.73 6.35
C ARG A 92 3.04 13.53 7.21
N GLY A 93 2.17 12.67 6.67
CA GLY A 93 1.77 11.43 7.36
C GLY A 93 2.96 10.52 7.63
N SER A 94 3.84 10.35 6.64
CA SER A 94 5.07 9.55 6.77
C SER A 94 6.03 10.13 7.79
N PHE A 95 6.25 11.45 7.75
CA PHE A 95 7.09 12.16 8.70
C PHE A 95 6.56 12.03 10.13
N ASN A 96 5.28 12.31 10.35
CA ASN A 96 4.66 12.20 11.68
C ASN A 96 4.70 10.76 12.21
N GLY A 97 4.56 9.78 11.33
CA GLY A 97 4.67 8.36 11.70
C GLY A 97 6.07 7.94 12.14
N VAL A 98 7.10 8.67 11.68
CA VAL A 98 8.51 8.44 12.05
C VAL A 98 8.90 9.16 13.34
N PHE A 99 8.55 10.45 13.42
CA PHE A 99 8.99 11.34 14.49
C PHE A 99 7.97 11.49 15.63
N GLY A 100 6.93 10.67 15.62
CA GLY A 100 6.04 10.50 16.76
C GLY A 100 6.74 9.87 17.98
N PRO A 101 6.05 9.69 19.10
CA PRO A 101 6.63 9.14 20.33
C PRO A 101 7.30 7.78 20.05
N GLY A 102 8.60 7.68 20.34
CA GLY A 102 9.37 6.44 20.11
C GLY A 102 10.22 6.40 18.85
N ASN A 103 10.74 7.55 18.43
CA ASN A 103 11.64 7.74 17.31
C ASN A 103 12.47 6.49 16.92
N ILE A 104 12.21 5.91 15.74
CA ILE A 104 12.70 4.60 15.37
C ILE A 104 13.41 4.69 14.01
N LEU A 105 14.63 5.19 14.03
CA LEU A 105 15.51 5.22 12.86
C LEU A 105 16.24 3.88 12.68
N HIS A 106 16.47 3.48 11.43
CA HIS A 106 17.32 2.35 11.04
C HIS A 106 17.01 1.02 11.73
N LYS A 107 15.74 0.64 11.77
CA LYS A 107 15.33 -0.59 12.45
C LYS A 107 14.77 -1.64 11.49
N ARG A 108 14.55 -2.83 12.02
CA ARG A 108 13.89 -3.91 11.29
C ARG A 108 12.40 -3.83 11.50
N TYR A 109 11.66 -3.93 10.42
CA TYR A 109 10.23 -3.85 10.37
C TYR A 109 9.65 -5.01 9.56
N ILE A 110 8.51 -5.53 9.98
CA ILE A 110 7.74 -6.51 9.23
C ILE A 110 6.43 -5.89 8.76
N ALA A 111 6.21 -5.87 7.45
CA ALA A 111 5.07 -5.21 6.84
C ALA A 111 3.89 -6.18 6.72
N MET A 112 3.03 -6.22 7.73
CA MET A 112 1.87 -7.10 7.79
C MET A 112 0.56 -6.44 7.34
N LEU A 113 0.51 -5.10 7.36
CA LEU A 113 -0.71 -4.38 7.00
C LEU A 113 -0.82 -4.21 5.48
N PRO A 114 -2.03 -4.33 4.89
CA PRO A 114 -2.22 -4.22 3.47
C PRO A 114 -1.82 -2.84 2.92
N LEU A 115 -1.11 -2.81 1.80
CA LEU A 115 -0.77 -1.58 1.07
C LEU A 115 -2.00 -0.84 0.52
N SER A 116 -3.09 -1.55 0.30
CA SER A 116 -4.36 -0.96 -0.12
C SER A 116 -5.03 -0.09 0.94
N HIS A 117 -4.57 -0.19 2.20
CA HIS A 117 -5.04 0.65 3.28
C HIS A 117 -4.02 1.75 3.58
N ILE A 118 -4.48 3.02 3.70
CA ILE A 118 -3.60 4.18 3.89
C ILE A 118 -2.63 4.02 5.08
N PHE A 119 -3.08 3.44 6.18
CA PHE A 119 -2.24 3.20 7.36
C PHE A 119 -1.12 2.21 7.05
N GLY A 120 -1.41 1.11 6.35
CA GLY A 120 -0.40 0.15 5.90
C GLY A 120 0.59 0.77 4.91
N ALA A 121 0.10 1.54 3.94
CA ALA A 121 0.94 2.21 2.96
C ALA A 121 1.88 3.24 3.61
N ILE A 122 1.37 4.13 4.46
CA ILE A 122 2.16 5.18 5.09
C ILE A 122 3.07 4.60 6.17
N MET A 123 2.51 3.91 7.15
CA MET A 123 3.29 3.44 8.31
C MET A 123 4.13 2.21 7.98
N GLY A 124 3.64 1.35 7.10
CA GLY A 124 4.30 0.12 6.73
C GLY A 124 5.44 0.29 5.73
N TYR A 125 5.31 1.21 4.80
CA TYR A 125 6.28 1.37 3.71
C TYR A 125 6.87 2.78 3.63
N MET A 126 6.07 3.82 3.42
CA MET A 126 6.59 5.17 3.18
C MET A 126 7.41 5.69 4.34
N ALA A 127 6.93 5.55 5.58
CA ALA A 127 7.66 5.94 6.78
C ALA A 127 8.97 5.14 6.92
N LYS A 128 9.01 3.87 6.50
CA LYS A 128 10.20 3.02 6.58
C LYS A 128 11.23 3.37 5.52
N LEU A 129 10.80 3.69 4.30
CA LEU A 129 11.67 4.25 3.27
C LEU A 129 12.30 5.56 3.73
N TYR A 130 11.52 6.44 4.34
CA TYR A 130 11.99 7.71 4.87
C TYR A 130 13.08 7.55 5.95
N THR A 131 13.00 6.50 6.75
CA THR A 131 13.97 6.24 7.83
C THR A 131 15.13 5.35 7.45
N GLY A 132 15.18 4.82 6.23
CA GLY A 132 16.17 3.82 5.84
C GLY A 132 16.05 2.51 6.63
N SER A 133 14.85 2.16 7.09
CA SER A 133 14.63 0.92 7.84
C SER A 133 14.61 -0.29 6.91
N LEU A 134 15.14 -1.43 7.39
CA LEU A 134 15.01 -2.70 6.70
C LEU A 134 13.55 -3.20 6.85
N THR A 135 12.85 -3.32 5.74
CA THR A 135 11.47 -3.78 5.70
C THR A 135 11.40 -5.20 5.13
N TYR A 136 10.92 -6.13 5.91
CA TYR A 136 10.56 -7.47 5.48
C TYR A 136 9.09 -7.48 5.02
N THR A 137 8.84 -7.97 3.81
CA THR A 137 7.48 -8.10 3.27
C THR A 137 7.01 -9.54 3.40
N CYS A 138 5.83 -9.75 3.94
CA CYS A 138 5.19 -11.06 4.05
C CYS A 138 4.07 -11.22 3.02
N THR A 139 3.73 -12.45 2.69
CA THR A 139 2.67 -12.77 1.73
C THR A 139 1.29 -12.42 2.28
N ASP A 140 1.09 -12.64 3.56
CA ASP A 140 -0.14 -12.33 4.28
C ASP A 140 0.16 -12.11 5.77
N MET A 141 -0.86 -11.72 6.51
CA MET A 141 -0.78 -11.38 7.92
C MET A 141 -0.35 -12.55 8.82
N ARG A 142 -0.83 -13.78 8.52
CA ARG A 142 -0.49 -14.97 9.32
C ARG A 142 0.95 -15.39 9.09
N ALA A 143 1.41 -15.38 7.85
CA ALA A 143 2.81 -15.59 7.52
C ALA A 143 3.70 -14.58 8.24
N GLY A 144 3.33 -13.30 8.22
CA GLY A 144 4.05 -12.25 8.92
C GLY A 144 4.18 -12.49 10.43
N ILE A 145 3.14 -12.97 11.09
CA ILE A 145 3.19 -13.33 12.51
C ILE A 145 4.16 -14.51 12.73
N GLY A 146 4.08 -15.54 11.89
CA GLY A 146 4.99 -16.70 11.96
C GLY A 146 6.46 -16.33 11.74
N ASP A 147 6.72 -15.29 10.97
CA ASP A 147 8.08 -14.82 10.65
C ASP A 147 8.69 -13.88 11.72
N ILE A 148 7.89 -13.42 12.70
CA ILE A 148 8.39 -12.54 13.79
C ILE A 148 9.66 -13.09 14.47
N PRO A 149 9.74 -14.39 14.86
CA PRO A 149 10.94 -14.93 15.50
C PRO A 149 12.18 -14.94 14.59
N ILE A 150 11.96 -15.05 13.27
CA ILE A 150 13.03 -15.08 12.26
C ILE A 150 13.53 -13.67 11.98
N VAL A 151 12.60 -12.75 11.67
CA VAL A 151 12.91 -11.36 11.30
C VAL A 151 13.40 -10.56 12.49
N ARG A 152 12.95 -10.89 13.68
CA ARG A 152 13.23 -10.17 14.94
C ARG A 152 13.03 -8.66 14.75
N PRO A 153 11.81 -8.22 14.40
CA PRO A 153 11.55 -6.82 14.15
C PRO A 153 11.79 -6.01 15.43
N THR A 154 12.32 -4.82 15.29
CA THR A 154 12.50 -3.89 16.40
C THR A 154 11.28 -3.01 16.60
N THR A 155 10.37 -3.00 15.61
CA THR A 155 9.11 -2.26 15.64
C THR A 155 8.04 -3.08 14.93
N LEU A 156 6.88 -3.16 15.54
CA LEU A 156 5.66 -3.68 14.96
C LEU A 156 4.63 -2.55 14.85
N VAL A 157 4.02 -2.41 13.67
CA VAL A 157 2.86 -1.54 13.47
C VAL A 157 1.64 -2.45 13.43
N LEU A 158 0.80 -2.35 14.43
CA LEU A 158 -0.31 -3.25 14.66
C LEU A 158 -1.63 -2.48 14.68
N VAL A 159 -2.69 -3.17 14.30
CA VAL A 159 -4.07 -2.76 14.53
C VAL A 159 -4.67 -3.64 15.64
N PRO A 160 -5.73 -3.21 16.36
CA PRO A 160 -6.26 -3.96 17.51
C PRO A 160 -6.49 -5.44 17.24
N GLY A 161 -7.12 -5.79 16.11
CA GLY A 161 -7.35 -7.19 15.76
C GLY A 161 -6.07 -8.03 15.58
N LEU A 162 -4.95 -7.42 15.13
CA LEU A 162 -3.66 -8.12 15.09
C LEU A 162 -3.07 -8.35 16.48
N VAL A 163 -3.24 -7.40 17.36
CA VAL A 163 -2.79 -7.54 18.78
C VAL A 163 -3.52 -8.72 19.42
N GLU A 164 -4.83 -8.81 19.22
CA GLU A 164 -5.64 -9.92 19.74
C GLU A 164 -5.17 -11.27 19.22
N ILE A 165 -4.86 -11.37 17.92
CA ILE A 165 -4.35 -12.61 17.32
C ILE A 165 -2.99 -12.99 17.94
N ILE A 166 -2.08 -12.03 18.09
CA ILE A 166 -0.74 -12.28 18.65
C ILE A 166 -0.80 -12.69 20.12
N LEU A 167 -1.71 -12.10 20.89
CA LEU A 167 -1.85 -12.42 22.32
C LEU A 167 -2.56 -13.76 22.58
N ASN A 168 -3.33 -14.26 21.61
CA ASN A 168 -4.05 -15.55 21.71
C ASN A 168 -3.28 -16.72 21.07
N ILE A 169 -2.05 -16.51 20.61
CA ILE A 169 -1.12 -17.54 20.18
C ILE A 169 -0.28 -17.98 21.38
#